data_9057f95d03f32effaa66145b34385bad
#
_entry.id   9057f95d03f32effaa66145b34385bad
#
_cell.length_a   1.000
_cell.length_b   1.000
_cell.length_c   1.000
_cell.angle_alpha   90.00
_cell.angle_beta   90.00
_cell.angle_gamma   90.00
#
_symmetry.space_group_name_H-M   'P 1'
#
loop_
_entity.id
_entity.type
_entity.pdbx_description
1 polymer ?
#
loop_
_entity_poly.entity_id
_entity_poly.type
_entity_poly.pdbx_seq_one_letter_code
_entity_poly.pdbx_strand_id
1 'polypeptide(L)'
;MAISPMQHLSLVLPTNLMDELLLSLQSEESVQIYDLSEQEDWQVAFQTSDRTKGSAQRLDELRRREEQLEKAIQALEPFIPQKKGLEKLKEAPLSLSFHDLESHGLIRDEQRLLQSVQKQLAVLAKARDRIQLAQEELASLEKWVDLTMTPDQLKRFRYVHGLIGTIPNSEQDQARQALLAHPDVEVDVVFSSETEHGVVVLYKSGDLADLQDTLTSSHFKEFDYQGETLPKERLEQLKREIKEQGAVEAATLERLSQAKEDLNQLKYQLDYVLSLGAREEAKGSLASTAHLVALEGWIETSQLEALKAKLQKEFGNQVVLQTREVTQEEWDQVPIKLKNNALVEPFELVTEMYALPKYYEKDPTPIVSLFYFVFFGMMVADIGYGLLLTLATGLALKAFQLRPSAAKNLRFFCLLGISVALWGVVYGSFFGFEMPFALISTTTNAMTILILSVVFGFITVLVGLFLGGMKNVRL
;
A
#
# COMPACT_ATOMS: atom_id res chain seq x y z
N MET A 1 -20.12 30.44 13.34
CA MET A 1 -20.54 29.53 12.25
C MET A 1 -19.52 28.42 12.20
N ALA A 2 -19.98 27.19 12.01
CA ALA A 2 -19.03 26.04 11.99
C ALA A 2 -18.28 25.88 10.65
N ILE A 3 -18.75 26.54 9.59
CA ILE A 3 -18.01 26.66 8.32
C ILE A 3 -17.07 27.86 8.42
N SER A 4 -15.78 27.61 8.20
CA SER A 4 -14.77 28.67 8.24
C SER A 4 -15.02 29.69 7.11
N PRO A 5 -15.00 31.00 7.40
CA PRO A 5 -15.11 32.02 6.38
C PRO A 5 -13.86 32.00 5.49
N MET A 6 -14.09 31.97 4.17
CA MET A 6 -13.05 31.98 3.14
C MET A 6 -12.98 33.33 2.45
N GLN A 7 -11.84 33.65 1.90
CA GLN A 7 -11.64 34.78 1.01
C GLN A 7 -11.01 34.30 -0.30
N HIS A 8 -11.39 34.94 -1.37
CA HIS A 8 -10.76 34.78 -2.66
C HIS A 8 -9.40 35.53 -2.65
N LEU A 9 -8.38 34.83 -3.06
CA LEU A 9 -7.00 35.28 -3.11
C LEU A 9 -6.57 35.37 -4.57
N SER A 10 -5.99 36.50 -4.97
CA SER A 10 -5.33 36.66 -6.26
C SER A 10 -3.90 37.16 -6.03
N LEU A 11 -2.93 36.44 -6.58
CA LEU A 11 -1.51 36.72 -6.49
C LEU A 11 -0.96 36.96 -7.89
N VAL A 12 -0.22 38.06 -8.07
CA VAL A 12 0.50 38.36 -9.31
C VAL A 12 1.97 38.62 -8.98
N LEU A 13 2.85 37.93 -9.71
CA LEU A 13 4.28 37.99 -9.46
C LEU A 13 5.10 37.81 -10.74
N PRO A 14 6.41 38.21 -10.75
CA PRO A 14 7.32 37.87 -11.81
C PRO A 14 7.52 36.36 -11.98
N THR A 15 7.62 35.88 -13.20
CA THR A 15 7.72 34.47 -13.53
C THR A 15 8.91 33.75 -12.90
N ASN A 16 10.01 34.47 -12.66
CA ASN A 16 11.21 33.88 -12.02
C ASN A 16 11.01 33.51 -10.53
N LEU A 17 9.99 34.06 -9.87
CA LEU A 17 9.67 33.80 -8.46
C LEU A 17 8.58 32.75 -8.28
N MET A 18 8.07 32.15 -9.35
CA MET A 18 6.95 31.20 -9.30
C MET A 18 7.28 29.97 -8.44
N ASP A 19 8.45 29.39 -8.63
CA ASP A 19 8.86 28.17 -7.88
C ASP A 19 9.01 28.45 -6.38
N GLU A 20 9.57 29.61 -6.03
CA GLU A 20 9.73 30.03 -4.63
C GLU A 20 8.37 30.32 -3.98
N LEU A 21 7.45 30.97 -4.73
CA LEU A 21 6.08 31.21 -4.23
C LEU A 21 5.35 29.90 -3.97
N LEU A 22 5.35 28.96 -4.93
CA LEU A 22 4.68 27.67 -4.77
C LEU A 22 5.26 26.90 -3.58
N LEU A 23 6.58 26.92 -3.38
CA LEU A 23 7.25 26.35 -2.22
C LEU A 23 6.76 26.99 -0.92
N SER A 24 6.67 28.32 -0.87
CA SER A 24 6.19 29.07 0.29
C SER A 24 4.72 28.77 0.60
N LEU A 25 3.85 28.73 -0.41
CA LEU A 25 2.43 28.39 -0.25
C LEU A 25 2.24 26.94 0.21
N GLN A 26 3.01 26.00 -0.35
CA GLN A 26 2.95 24.59 0.05
C GLN A 26 3.38 24.40 1.50
N SER A 27 4.38 25.16 1.98
CA SER A 27 4.83 25.09 3.38
C SER A 27 3.78 25.58 4.39
N GLU A 28 2.85 26.44 3.97
CA GLU A 28 1.77 26.96 4.83
C GLU A 28 0.52 26.07 4.84
N GLU A 29 0.32 25.23 3.82
CA GLU A 29 -0.86 24.35 3.70
C GLU A 29 -2.21 25.07 3.86
N SER A 30 -2.23 26.38 3.58
CA SER A 30 -3.35 27.27 3.90
C SER A 30 -4.15 27.74 2.69
N VAL A 31 -3.60 27.59 1.49
CA VAL A 31 -4.17 28.10 0.23
C VAL A 31 -4.56 26.92 -0.66
N GLN A 32 -5.80 26.92 -1.11
CA GLN A 32 -6.25 26.03 -2.19
C GLN A 32 -6.19 26.80 -3.51
N ILE A 33 -5.32 26.36 -4.43
CA ILE A 33 -5.16 26.97 -5.75
C ILE A 33 -6.38 26.62 -6.60
N TYR A 34 -6.90 27.61 -7.31
CA TYR A 34 -7.96 27.47 -8.28
C TYR A 34 -7.40 27.24 -9.69
N ASP A 35 -8.01 26.33 -10.45
CA ASP A 35 -7.58 26.07 -11.82
C ASP A 35 -8.09 27.17 -12.77
N LEU A 36 -7.17 27.99 -13.25
CA LEU A 36 -7.46 29.09 -14.17
C LEU A 36 -7.55 28.62 -15.64
N SER A 37 -7.12 27.40 -15.93
CA SER A 37 -7.07 26.89 -17.32
C SER A 37 -8.46 26.75 -17.96
N GLU A 38 -9.51 26.58 -17.15
CA GLU A 38 -10.90 26.44 -17.60
C GLU A 38 -11.63 27.78 -17.76
N GLN A 39 -11.03 28.89 -17.31
CA GLN A 39 -11.67 30.22 -17.36
C GLN A 39 -11.41 30.94 -18.69
N GLU A 40 -12.47 31.42 -19.34
CA GLU A 40 -12.40 32.11 -20.62
C GLU A 40 -11.52 33.38 -20.55
N ASP A 41 -11.58 34.14 -19.45
CA ASP A 41 -10.83 35.36 -19.24
C ASP A 41 -9.32 35.16 -19.24
N TRP A 42 -8.84 33.97 -18.87
CA TRP A 42 -7.42 33.66 -18.78
C TRP A 42 -6.88 32.84 -19.97
N GLN A 43 -7.73 32.38 -20.89
CA GLN A 43 -7.33 31.51 -22.04
C GLN A 43 -6.24 32.16 -22.91
N VAL A 44 -6.25 33.50 -23.08
CA VAL A 44 -5.22 34.23 -23.84
C VAL A 44 -3.84 34.11 -23.18
N ALA A 45 -3.78 34.13 -21.85
CA ALA A 45 -2.53 33.98 -21.11
C ALA A 45 -1.95 32.55 -21.25
N PHE A 46 -2.79 31.53 -21.29
CA PHE A 46 -2.36 30.13 -21.48
C PHE A 46 -1.87 29.81 -22.89
N GLN A 47 -2.44 30.45 -23.92
CA GLN A 47 -2.03 30.24 -25.33
C GLN A 47 -0.63 30.77 -25.63
N THR A 48 -0.10 31.68 -24.84
CA THR A 48 1.22 32.30 -25.02
C THR A 48 2.36 31.57 -24.29
N SER A 49 2.05 30.55 -23.47
CA SER A 49 3.09 29.90 -22.67
C SER A 49 3.57 28.60 -23.28
N ASP A 50 4.80 28.56 -23.83
CA ASP A 50 5.52 27.34 -24.20
C ASP A 50 5.86 26.44 -22.99
N ARG A 51 5.51 26.85 -21.76
CA ARG A 51 5.89 26.21 -20.50
C ARG A 51 5.08 24.99 -20.14
N THR A 52 3.86 24.88 -20.63
CA THR A 52 3.00 23.70 -20.45
C THR A 52 3.66 22.42 -20.98
N LYS A 53 4.47 22.52 -22.05
CA LYS A 53 5.23 21.37 -22.57
C LYS A 53 6.37 20.94 -21.66
N GLY A 54 7.08 21.88 -21.06
CA GLY A 54 8.17 21.60 -20.11
C GLY A 54 7.67 21.00 -18.79
N SER A 55 6.53 21.46 -18.30
CA SER A 55 5.89 20.94 -17.08
C SER A 55 5.38 19.51 -17.27
N ALA A 56 4.78 19.19 -18.42
CA ALA A 56 4.32 17.83 -18.72
C ALA A 56 5.47 16.81 -18.74
N GLN A 57 6.60 17.17 -19.37
CA GLN A 57 7.78 16.29 -19.38
C GLN A 57 8.35 16.08 -17.98
N ARG A 58 8.36 17.12 -17.15
CA ARG A 58 8.84 17.05 -15.77
C ARG A 58 7.91 16.22 -14.87
N LEU A 59 6.60 16.34 -15.07
CA LEU A 59 5.61 15.48 -14.41
C LEU A 59 5.81 13.99 -14.78
N ASP A 60 6.04 13.68 -16.05
CA ASP A 60 6.31 12.31 -16.49
C ASP A 60 7.61 11.77 -15.88
N GLU A 61 8.64 12.61 -15.73
CA GLU A 61 9.88 12.23 -15.05
C GLU A 61 9.63 11.96 -13.56
N LEU A 62 8.89 12.83 -12.87
CA LEU A 62 8.55 12.66 -11.46
C LEU A 62 7.70 11.42 -11.22
N ARG A 63 6.71 11.13 -12.08
CA ARG A 63 5.91 9.91 -12.01
C ARG A 63 6.73 8.64 -12.20
N ARG A 64 7.73 8.65 -13.08
CA ARG A 64 8.66 7.51 -13.22
C ARG A 64 9.51 7.32 -11.97
N ARG A 65 9.98 8.41 -11.35
CA ARG A 65 10.73 8.35 -10.09
C ARG A 65 9.86 7.83 -8.95
N GLU A 66 8.63 8.31 -8.83
CA GLU A 66 7.61 7.82 -7.90
C GLU A 66 7.44 6.30 -8.03
N GLU A 67 7.18 5.81 -9.25
CA GLU A 67 6.99 4.38 -9.51
C GLU A 67 8.23 3.54 -9.14
N GLN A 68 9.44 4.06 -9.39
CA GLN A 68 10.68 3.37 -9.03
C GLN A 68 10.85 3.29 -7.50
N LEU A 69 10.57 4.37 -6.78
CA LEU A 69 10.62 4.42 -5.32
C LEU A 69 9.58 3.52 -4.69
N GLU A 70 8.33 3.55 -5.17
CA GLU A 70 7.27 2.65 -4.70
C GLU A 70 7.63 1.19 -4.88
N LYS A 71 8.12 0.80 -6.06
CA LYS A 71 8.59 -0.58 -6.33
C LYS A 71 9.70 -0.99 -5.37
N ALA A 72 10.66 -0.10 -5.12
CA ALA A 72 11.76 -0.38 -4.19
C ALA A 72 11.26 -0.54 -2.74
N ILE A 73 10.35 0.32 -2.29
CA ILE A 73 9.71 0.24 -0.98
C ILE A 73 8.93 -1.07 -0.83
N GLN A 74 8.05 -1.39 -1.79
CA GLN A 74 7.24 -2.61 -1.78
C GLN A 74 8.11 -3.88 -1.78
N ALA A 75 9.23 -3.85 -2.49
CA ALA A 75 10.15 -4.98 -2.56
C ALA A 75 11.00 -5.14 -1.28
N LEU A 76 11.36 -4.04 -0.60
CA LEU A 76 12.19 -4.05 0.61
C LEU A 76 11.38 -4.30 1.90
N GLU A 77 10.17 -3.74 1.99
CA GLU A 77 9.34 -3.75 3.21
C GLU A 77 9.09 -5.15 3.82
N PRO A 78 8.87 -6.24 3.02
CA PRO A 78 8.64 -7.58 3.56
C PRO A 78 9.84 -8.17 4.33
N PHE A 79 11.05 -7.72 4.06
CA PHE A 79 12.28 -8.24 4.70
C PHE A 79 12.59 -7.56 6.03
N ILE A 80 12.00 -6.38 6.27
CA ILE A 80 12.25 -5.61 7.50
C ILE A 80 11.32 -6.11 8.59
N PRO A 81 11.86 -6.49 9.77
CA PRO A 81 11.05 -6.94 10.89
C PRO A 81 10.07 -5.83 11.31
N GLN A 82 8.80 -6.02 11.03
CA GLN A 82 7.77 -5.11 11.51
C GLN A 82 7.35 -5.55 12.91
N LYS A 83 7.27 -4.59 13.82
CA LYS A 83 6.65 -4.84 15.12
C LYS A 83 5.19 -5.25 14.90
N LYS A 84 4.78 -6.34 15.52
CA LYS A 84 3.43 -6.91 15.34
C LYS A 84 2.47 -6.32 16.38
N GLY A 85 1.20 -6.16 15.98
CA GLY A 85 0.11 -5.80 16.87
C GLY A 85 0.27 -4.43 17.55
N LEU A 86 0.10 -4.41 18.87
CA LEU A 86 0.07 -3.18 19.68
C LEU A 86 1.42 -2.43 19.73
N GLU A 87 2.55 -3.10 19.48
CA GLU A 87 3.85 -2.45 19.48
C GLU A 87 4.05 -1.53 18.27
N LYS A 88 3.44 -1.87 17.14
CA LYS A 88 3.44 -1.01 15.94
C LYS A 88 2.72 0.31 16.19
N LEU A 89 1.64 0.29 16.97
CA LEU A 89 0.84 1.49 17.31
C LEU A 89 1.51 2.41 18.34
N LYS A 90 2.57 1.94 19.02
CA LYS A 90 3.37 2.75 19.95
C LYS A 90 4.49 3.52 19.24
N GLU A 91 4.83 3.15 18.00
CA GLU A 91 5.81 3.91 17.22
C GLU A 91 5.15 5.19 16.70
N ALA A 92 5.85 6.32 16.86
CA ALA A 92 5.42 7.56 16.25
C ALA A 92 5.34 7.37 14.73
N PRO A 93 4.27 7.84 14.06
CA PRO A 93 4.29 7.95 12.62
C PRO A 93 5.51 8.74 12.18
N LEU A 94 6.17 8.30 11.10
CA LEU A 94 7.21 9.10 10.50
C LEU A 94 6.59 10.46 10.13
N SER A 95 6.98 11.50 10.85
CA SER A 95 6.55 12.87 10.57
C SER A 95 7.79 13.72 10.39
N LEU A 96 7.93 14.33 9.24
CA LEU A 96 8.93 15.34 8.96
C LEU A 96 8.23 16.70 8.88
N SER A 97 8.91 17.75 9.33
CA SER A 97 8.48 19.09 8.97
C SER A 97 8.70 19.28 7.46
N PHE A 98 7.93 20.17 6.85
CA PHE A 98 8.08 20.49 5.42
C PHE A 98 9.52 20.94 5.09
N HIS A 99 10.14 21.73 5.97
CA HIS A 99 11.52 22.17 5.83
C HIS A 99 12.52 21.00 5.87
N ASP A 100 12.29 20.04 6.76
CA ASP A 100 13.15 18.85 6.85
C ASP A 100 12.95 17.96 5.61
N LEU A 101 11.73 17.82 5.10
CA LEU A 101 11.45 17.08 3.86
C LEU A 101 12.21 17.67 2.67
N GLU A 102 12.15 19.00 2.47
CA GLU A 102 12.90 19.67 1.42
C GLU A 102 14.42 19.50 1.58
N SER A 103 14.94 19.59 2.79
CA SER A 103 16.37 19.40 3.05
C SER A 103 16.83 17.97 2.81
N HIS A 104 16.03 16.95 3.18
CA HIS A 104 16.30 15.54 2.91
C HIS A 104 16.17 15.19 1.44
N GLY A 105 15.19 15.77 0.74
CA GLY A 105 14.97 15.56 -0.69
C GLY A 105 16.10 16.07 -1.58
N LEU A 106 16.84 17.07 -1.11
CA LEU A 106 18.02 17.62 -1.79
C LEU A 106 19.27 16.73 -1.63
N ILE A 107 19.25 15.69 -0.79
CA ILE A 107 20.37 14.75 -0.61
C ILE A 107 20.54 13.94 -1.91
N ARG A 108 21.69 14.09 -2.56
CA ARG A 108 22.05 13.58 -3.90
C ARG A 108 22.12 12.06 -4.06
N ASP A 109 21.72 11.26 -3.08
CA ASP A 109 21.99 9.82 -3.02
C ASP A 109 20.81 8.90 -3.37
N GLU A 110 19.66 9.44 -3.85
CA GLU A 110 18.49 8.64 -4.24
C GLU A 110 18.86 7.49 -5.20
N GLN A 111 19.60 7.81 -6.27
CA GLN A 111 19.99 6.80 -7.25
C GLN A 111 20.91 5.73 -6.67
N ARG A 112 21.83 6.10 -5.77
CA ARG A 112 22.70 5.15 -5.08
C ARG A 112 21.92 4.25 -4.16
N LEU A 113 20.95 4.81 -3.43
CA LEU A 113 20.08 4.06 -2.53
C LEU A 113 19.25 3.05 -3.31
N LEU A 114 18.59 3.48 -4.38
CA LEU A 114 17.83 2.60 -5.28
C LEU A 114 18.70 1.49 -5.86
N GLN A 115 19.89 1.82 -6.39
CA GLN A 115 20.82 0.84 -6.93
C GLN A 115 21.31 -0.14 -5.86
N SER A 116 21.58 0.33 -4.64
CA SER A 116 22.00 -0.53 -3.52
C SER A 116 20.93 -1.56 -3.18
N VAL A 117 19.69 -1.11 -3.01
CA VAL A 117 18.54 -1.99 -2.70
C VAL A 117 18.29 -2.97 -3.84
N GLN A 118 18.24 -2.49 -5.10
CA GLN A 118 18.04 -3.35 -6.27
C GLN A 118 19.13 -4.40 -6.39
N LYS A 119 20.40 -4.03 -6.14
CA LYS A 119 21.53 -4.97 -6.17
C LYS A 119 21.37 -6.07 -5.11
N GLN A 120 20.98 -5.73 -3.90
CA GLN A 120 20.77 -6.71 -2.82
C GLN A 120 19.61 -7.66 -3.16
N LEU A 121 18.51 -7.13 -3.68
CA LEU A 121 17.36 -7.94 -4.11
C LEU A 121 17.71 -8.86 -5.29
N ALA A 122 18.50 -8.37 -6.25
CA ALA A 122 18.99 -9.18 -7.38
C ALA A 122 19.93 -10.31 -6.92
N VAL A 123 20.80 -10.05 -5.94
CA VAL A 123 21.66 -11.09 -5.35
C VAL A 123 20.82 -12.15 -4.67
N LEU A 124 19.81 -11.75 -3.92
CA LEU A 124 18.89 -12.68 -3.24
C LEU A 124 18.12 -13.56 -4.25
N ALA A 125 17.54 -12.94 -5.28
CA ALA A 125 16.81 -13.67 -6.33
C ALA A 125 17.72 -14.68 -7.01
N LYS A 126 18.92 -14.26 -7.43
CA LYS A 126 19.89 -15.14 -8.09
C LYS A 126 20.37 -16.30 -7.21
N ALA A 127 20.53 -16.08 -5.91
CA ALA A 127 20.89 -17.13 -4.99
C ALA A 127 19.78 -18.16 -4.86
N ARG A 128 18.51 -17.73 -4.74
CA ARG A 128 17.33 -18.60 -4.69
C ARG A 128 17.14 -19.42 -5.96
N ASP A 129 17.24 -18.78 -7.11
CA ASP A 129 17.13 -19.47 -8.41
C ASP A 129 18.18 -20.56 -8.54
N ARG A 130 19.45 -20.28 -8.13
CA ARG A 130 20.51 -21.28 -8.15
C ARG A 130 20.27 -22.43 -7.18
N ILE A 131 19.79 -22.13 -5.97
CA ILE A 131 19.42 -23.17 -5.00
C ILE A 131 18.33 -24.07 -5.57
N GLN A 132 17.29 -23.49 -6.14
CA GLN A 132 16.19 -24.24 -6.72
C GLN A 132 16.66 -25.13 -7.86
N LEU A 133 17.40 -24.60 -8.84
CA LEU A 133 17.95 -25.38 -9.94
C LEU A 133 18.87 -26.52 -9.45
N ALA A 134 19.72 -26.22 -8.48
CA ALA A 134 20.60 -27.24 -7.90
C ALA A 134 19.81 -28.30 -7.13
N GLN A 135 18.72 -27.97 -6.46
CA GLN A 135 17.83 -28.91 -5.79
C GLN A 135 17.07 -29.80 -6.78
N GLU A 136 16.59 -29.24 -7.89
CA GLU A 136 15.92 -30.00 -8.96
C GLU A 136 16.90 -31.00 -9.60
N GLU A 137 18.13 -30.55 -9.91
CA GLU A 137 19.18 -31.42 -10.45
C GLU A 137 19.56 -32.49 -9.43
N LEU A 138 19.72 -32.14 -8.15
CA LEU A 138 20.03 -33.09 -7.07
C LEU A 138 18.95 -34.19 -6.95
N ALA A 139 17.68 -33.82 -6.94
CA ALA A 139 16.57 -34.73 -6.88
C ALA A 139 16.54 -35.69 -8.07
N SER A 140 16.90 -35.24 -9.26
CA SER A 140 16.98 -36.07 -10.47
C SER A 140 18.15 -37.03 -10.44
N LEU A 141 19.28 -36.62 -9.87
CA LEU A 141 20.51 -37.45 -9.81
C LEU A 141 20.58 -38.37 -8.62
N GLU A 142 19.84 -38.12 -7.55
CA GLU A 142 19.91 -38.86 -6.29
C GLU A 142 19.64 -40.37 -6.51
N LYS A 143 18.73 -40.74 -7.41
CA LYS A 143 18.42 -42.14 -7.79
C LYS A 143 19.60 -42.81 -8.50
N TRP A 144 20.46 -42.04 -9.15
CA TRP A 144 21.57 -42.54 -9.96
C TRP A 144 22.91 -42.56 -9.22
N VAL A 145 22.91 -42.48 -7.89
CA VAL A 145 24.14 -42.36 -7.08
C VAL A 145 25.11 -43.54 -7.29
N ASP A 146 24.59 -44.74 -7.56
CA ASP A 146 25.36 -45.95 -7.75
C ASP A 146 25.79 -46.17 -9.20
N LEU A 147 25.51 -45.22 -10.10
CA LEU A 147 25.96 -45.33 -11.48
C LEU A 147 27.49 -45.20 -11.55
N THR A 148 28.12 -46.22 -12.16
CA THR A 148 29.60 -46.37 -12.23
C THR A 148 30.23 -45.76 -13.48
N MET A 149 29.42 -45.45 -14.51
CA MET A 149 29.89 -44.88 -15.79
C MET A 149 28.92 -43.82 -16.26
N THR A 150 29.46 -42.77 -16.92
CA THR A 150 28.63 -41.72 -17.52
C THR A 150 28.13 -42.13 -18.91
N PRO A 151 27.05 -41.53 -19.46
CA PRO A 151 26.61 -41.77 -20.84
C PRO A 151 27.71 -41.55 -21.85
N ASP A 152 28.54 -40.50 -21.64
CA ASP A 152 29.68 -40.19 -22.51
C ASP A 152 30.78 -41.22 -22.46
N GLN A 153 31.06 -41.86 -21.32
CA GLN A 153 31.99 -42.94 -21.22
C GLN A 153 31.50 -44.15 -21.96
N LEU A 154 30.20 -44.48 -21.87
CA LEU A 154 29.61 -45.60 -22.61
C LEU A 154 29.64 -45.43 -24.12
N LYS A 155 29.57 -44.22 -24.63
CA LYS A 155 29.70 -43.92 -26.08
C LYS A 155 31.11 -44.11 -26.62
N ARG A 156 32.17 -44.13 -25.79
CA ARG A 156 33.57 -44.27 -26.18
C ARG A 156 34.01 -45.69 -26.43
N PHE A 157 33.22 -46.70 -26.02
CA PHE A 157 33.55 -48.09 -26.27
C PHE A 157 33.40 -48.46 -27.75
N ARG A 158 34.35 -49.28 -28.28
CA ARG A 158 34.44 -49.57 -29.71
C ARG A 158 33.50 -50.69 -30.18
N TYR A 159 33.25 -51.67 -29.32
CA TYR A 159 32.53 -52.89 -29.68
C TYR A 159 31.21 -53.07 -28.93
N VAL A 160 31.04 -52.36 -27.82
CA VAL A 160 29.85 -52.40 -27.00
C VAL A 160 29.37 -50.92 -26.81
N HIS A 161 28.14 -50.67 -26.98
CA HIS A 161 27.53 -49.38 -26.69
C HIS A 161 26.55 -49.54 -25.49
N GLY A 162 26.29 -48.47 -24.77
CA GLY A 162 25.40 -48.48 -23.64
C GLY A 162 24.42 -47.34 -23.64
N LEU A 163 23.23 -47.60 -23.24
CA LEU A 163 22.18 -46.61 -22.96
C LEU A 163 21.86 -46.66 -21.48
N ILE A 164 21.70 -45.49 -20.89
CA ILE A 164 21.26 -45.34 -19.49
C ILE A 164 19.86 -44.77 -19.52
N GLY A 165 18.94 -45.34 -18.73
CA GLY A 165 17.57 -44.87 -18.70
C GLY A 165 16.71 -45.59 -17.67
N THR A 166 15.42 -45.29 -17.70
CA THR A 166 14.45 -45.93 -16.82
C THR A 166 13.47 -46.79 -17.61
N ILE A 167 13.05 -47.91 -16.98
CA ILE A 167 11.96 -48.75 -17.42
C ILE A 167 10.91 -48.86 -16.32
N PRO A 168 9.61 -49.02 -16.64
CA PRO A 168 8.56 -49.17 -15.63
C PRO A 168 8.75 -50.43 -14.83
N ASN A 169 8.57 -50.34 -13.50
CA ASN A 169 8.52 -51.47 -12.59
C ASN A 169 7.07 -52.02 -12.60
N SER A 170 6.88 -53.26 -13.08
CA SER A 170 5.60 -53.93 -13.09
C SER A 170 5.70 -55.25 -12.24
N GLU A 171 4.56 -55.74 -11.75
CA GLU A 171 4.51 -56.93 -10.90
C GLU A 171 5.21 -58.18 -11.48
N GLN A 172 5.42 -58.23 -12.80
CA GLN A 172 6.08 -59.33 -13.49
C GLN A 172 7.39 -58.96 -14.17
N ASP A 173 7.93 -57.75 -13.88
CA ASP A 173 9.19 -57.27 -14.49
C ASP A 173 9.26 -57.40 -16.03
N GLN A 174 8.10 -57.32 -16.70
CA GLN A 174 7.95 -57.59 -18.12
C GLN A 174 8.89 -56.78 -19.00
N ALA A 175 9.06 -55.48 -18.68
CA ALA A 175 9.95 -54.59 -19.42
C ALA A 175 11.42 -55.04 -19.35
N ARG A 176 11.88 -55.47 -18.19
CA ARG A 176 13.22 -55.98 -17.97
C ARG A 176 13.43 -57.32 -18.63
N GLN A 177 12.44 -58.26 -18.51
CA GLN A 177 12.49 -59.56 -19.16
C GLN A 177 12.53 -59.46 -20.68
N ALA A 178 11.79 -58.51 -21.27
CA ALA A 178 11.80 -58.24 -22.71
C ALA A 178 13.19 -57.79 -23.19
N LEU A 179 13.88 -56.94 -22.43
CA LEU A 179 15.25 -56.50 -22.75
C LEU A 179 16.28 -57.65 -22.60
N LEU A 180 16.15 -58.47 -21.56
CA LEU A 180 17.05 -59.63 -21.31
C LEU A 180 16.80 -60.78 -22.28
N ALA A 181 15.65 -60.87 -22.94
CA ALA A 181 15.35 -61.87 -23.95
C ALA A 181 16.12 -61.64 -25.28
N HIS A 182 16.69 -60.45 -25.47
CA HIS A 182 17.46 -60.11 -26.65
C HIS A 182 18.89 -60.70 -26.51
N PRO A 183 19.41 -61.51 -27.48
CA PRO A 183 20.61 -62.32 -27.30
C PRO A 183 21.91 -61.55 -27.11
N ASP A 184 21.98 -60.32 -27.58
CA ASP A 184 23.22 -59.49 -27.54
C ASP A 184 23.03 -58.27 -26.62
N VAL A 185 22.13 -58.36 -25.61
CA VAL A 185 21.82 -57.26 -24.68
C VAL A 185 22.07 -57.75 -23.23
N GLU A 186 22.77 -56.93 -22.47
CA GLU A 186 22.95 -57.10 -21.03
C GLU A 186 22.33 -55.90 -20.30
N VAL A 187 21.57 -56.16 -19.26
CA VAL A 187 20.87 -55.11 -18.49
C VAL A 187 21.33 -55.15 -17.04
N ASP A 188 22.00 -54.07 -16.63
CA ASP A 188 22.39 -53.86 -15.24
C ASP A 188 21.43 -52.86 -14.56
N VAL A 189 20.96 -53.22 -13.36
CA VAL A 189 20.00 -52.41 -12.60
C VAL A 189 20.76 -51.55 -11.61
N VAL A 190 20.72 -50.23 -11.82
CA VAL A 190 21.36 -49.24 -10.96
C VAL A 190 20.53 -48.94 -9.73
N PHE A 191 19.22 -48.79 -9.90
CA PHE A 191 18.29 -48.58 -8.81
C PHE A 191 16.90 -49.19 -9.11
N SER A 192 16.13 -49.45 -8.05
CA SER A 192 14.75 -49.90 -8.16
C SER A 192 13.86 -49.08 -7.24
N SER A 193 12.77 -48.54 -7.79
CA SER A 193 11.72 -47.85 -7.05
C SER A 193 10.37 -48.56 -7.23
N GLU A 194 9.32 -48.14 -6.57
CA GLU A 194 7.98 -48.69 -6.72
C GLU A 194 7.43 -48.57 -8.15
N THR A 195 7.85 -47.53 -8.89
CA THR A 195 7.31 -47.20 -10.21
C THR A 195 8.25 -47.50 -11.37
N GLU A 196 9.56 -47.52 -11.14
CA GLU A 196 10.58 -47.60 -12.20
C GLU A 196 11.87 -48.27 -11.73
N HIS A 197 12.59 -48.90 -12.66
CA HIS A 197 13.97 -49.34 -12.52
C HIS A 197 14.86 -48.43 -13.34
N GLY A 198 15.96 -47.94 -12.74
CA GLY A 198 17.06 -47.32 -13.48
C GLY A 198 18.01 -48.39 -13.99
N VAL A 199 18.23 -48.44 -15.28
CA VAL A 199 19.00 -49.50 -15.93
C VAL A 199 20.09 -48.94 -16.84
N VAL A 200 21.17 -49.68 -16.93
CA VAL A 200 22.19 -49.56 -17.97
C VAL A 200 21.98 -50.71 -18.95
N VAL A 201 21.68 -50.42 -20.19
CA VAL A 201 21.47 -51.39 -21.24
C VAL A 201 22.72 -51.40 -22.12
N LEU A 202 23.49 -52.50 -22.10
CA LEU A 202 24.65 -52.70 -22.93
C LEU A 202 24.31 -53.54 -24.15
N TYR A 203 24.70 -53.15 -25.33
CA TYR A 203 24.40 -53.84 -26.56
C TYR A 203 25.62 -53.82 -27.51
N LYS A 204 25.70 -54.80 -28.44
CA LYS A 204 26.81 -54.92 -29.41
C LYS A 204 26.70 -53.90 -30.51
N SER A 205 27.81 -53.35 -30.95
CA SER A 205 27.88 -52.36 -32.02
C SER A 205 27.31 -52.94 -33.32
N GLY A 206 26.22 -52.36 -33.80
CA GLY A 206 25.52 -52.78 -35.05
C GLY A 206 24.06 -53.17 -34.81
N ASP A 207 23.62 -53.50 -33.59
CA ASP A 207 22.29 -54.03 -33.31
C ASP A 207 21.29 -52.98 -32.84
N LEU A 208 21.59 -51.69 -32.99
CA LEU A 208 20.76 -50.60 -32.49
C LEU A 208 19.35 -50.58 -33.12
N ALA A 209 19.22 -50.93 -34.40
CA ALA A 209 17.94 -50.90 -35.11
C ALA A 209 16.97 -51.95 -34.58
N ASP A 210 17.44 -53.19 -34.31
CA ASP A 210 16.66 -54.27 -33.76
C ASP A 210 16.30 -54.04 -32.28
N LEU A 211 17.20 -53.38 -31.55
CA LEU A 211 17.00 -53.06 -30.16
C LEU A 211 15.98 -51.90 -29.96
N GLN A 212 15.85 -51.02 -30.97
CA GLN A 212 14.99 -49.83 -30.85
C GLN A 212 13.52 -50.16 -30.68
N ASP A 213 13.05 -51.21 -31.34
CA ASP A 213 11.66 -51.71 -31.16
C ASP A 213 11.46 -52.27 -29.75
N THR A 214 12.46 -52.97 -29.22
CA THR A 214 12.43 -53.54 -27.86
C THR A 214 12.49 -52.45 -26.79
N LEU A 215 13.30 -51.44 -26.97
CA LEU A 215 13.35 -50.28 -26.07
C LEU A 215 12.01 -49.52 -26.04
N THR A 216 11.41 -49.33 -27.22
CA THR A 216 10.12 -48.63 -27.35
C THR A 216 9.00 -49.44 -26.68
N SER A 217 8.94 -50.75 -26.91
CA SER A 217 7.94 -51.64 -26.31
C SER A 217 8.10 -51.77 -24.79
N SER A 218 9.33 -51.68 -24.33
CA SER A 218 9.66 -51.65 -22.88
C SER A 218 9.45 -50.32 -22.22
N HIS A 219 8.97 -49.30 -22.91
CA HIS A 219 8.80 -47.93 -22.43
C HIS A 219 10.08 -47.34 -21.82
N PHE A 220 11.23 -47.68 -22.41
CA PHE A 220 12.51 -47.17 -21.99
C PHE A 220 12.57 -45.64 -22.18
N LYS A 221 12.95 -44.92 -21.13
CA LYS A 221 13.20 -43.49 -21.17
C LYS A 221 14.67 -43.24 -20.94
N GLU A 222 15.35 -42.65 -21.91
CA GLU A 222 16.78 -42.33 -21.81
C GLU A 222 17.01 -41.28 -20.70
N PHE A 223 18.05 -41.47 -19.92
CA PHE A 223 18.51 -40.55 -18.90
C PHE A 223 19.36 -39.47 -19.56
N ASP A 224 18.78 -38.27 -19.70
CA ASP A 224 19.46 -37.11 -20.28
C ASP A 224 20.43 -36.49 -19.25
N TYR A 225 21.62 -37.10 -19.16
CA TYR A 225 22.69 -36.62 -18.33
C TYR A 225 23.88 -36.18 -19.21
N GLN A 226 24.15 -34.89 -19.28
CA GLN A 226 25.20 -34.29 -20.09
C GLN A 226 26.50 -34.02 -19.29
N GLY A 227 26.57 -34.47 -18.02
CA GLY A 227 27.72 -34.25 -17.16
C GLY A 227 28.89 -35.16 -17.50
N GLU A 228 30.09 -34.64 -17.49
CA GLU A 228 31.34 -35.39 -17.67
C GLU A 228 31.73 -36.18 -16.42
N THR A 229 31.23 -35.82 -15.24
CA THR A 229 31.53 -36.41 -13.94
C THR A 229 30.45 -37.43 -13.55
N LEU A 230 30.83 -38.39 -12.68
CA LEU A 230 29.83 -39.35 -12.14
C LEU A 230 28.73 -38.65 -11.33
N PRO A 231 27.49 -39.17 -11.36
CA PRO A 231 26.39 -38.61 -10.57
C PRO A 231 26.74 -38.42 -9.09
N LYS A 232 27.46 -39.32 -8.49
CA LYS A 232 27.93 -39.23 -7.11
C LYS A 232 28.81 -37.99 -6.86
N GLU A 233 29.74 -37.69 -7.75
CA GLU A 233 30.61 -36.53 -7.63
C GLU A 233 29.82 -35.23 -7.88
N ARG A 234 28.91 -35.27 -8.84
CA ARG A 234 28.03 -34.14 -9.14
C ARG A 234 27.09 -33.82 -7.98
N LEU A 235 26.53 -34.80 -7.31
CA LEU A 235 25.72 -34.67 -6.10
C LEU A 235 26.48 -33.95 -4.98
N GLU A 236 27.77 -34.35 -4.77
CA GLU A 236 28.60 -33.65 -3.76
C GLU A 236 28.90 -32.18 -4.16
N GLN A 237 29.06 -31.91 -5.44
CA GLN A 237 29.21 -30.54 -5.92
C GLN A 237 27.92 -29.73 -5.72
N LEU A 238 26.75 -30.29 -6.08
CA LEU A 238 25.45 -29.64 -5.89
C LEU A 238 25.16 -29.36 -4.41
N LYS A 239 25.46 -30.31 -3.52
CA LYS A 239 25.31 -30.08 -2.07
C LYS A 239 26.19 -28.94 -1.56
N ARG A 240 27.42 -28.82 -2.08
CA ARG A 240 28.30 -27.68 -1.77
C ARG A 240 27.73 -26.37 -2.32
N GLU A 241 27.29 -26.38 -3.57
CA GLU A 241 26.69 -25.19 -4.21
C GLU A 241 25.44 -24.71 -3.45
N ILE A 242 24.55 -25.61 -3.08
CA ILE A 242 23.36 -25.29 -2.26
C ILE A 242 23.78 -24.66 -0.93
N LYS A 243 24.80 -25.21 -0.28
CA LYS A 243 25.30 -24.67 0.99
C LYS A 243 25.92 -23.29 0.83
N GLU A 244 26.72 -23.07 -0.22
CA GLU A 244 27.36 -21.79 -0.51
C GLU A 244 26.30 -20.72 -0.86
N GLN A 245 25.36 -21.05 -1.75
CA GLN A 245 24.29 -20.13 -2.12
C GLN A 245 23.33 -19.87 -0.94
N GLY A 246 23.08 -20.89 -0.09
CA GLY A 246 22.33 -20.71 1.14
C GLY A 246 23.00 -19.75 2.14
N ALA A 247 24.33 -19.77 2.22
CA ALA A 247 25.07 -18.80 3.03
C ALA A 247 24.96 -17.37 2.45
N VAL A 248 24.99 -17.23 1.12
CA VAL A 248 24.76 -15.93 0.44
C VAL A 248 23.34 -15.43 0.68
N GLU A 249 22.34 -16.31 0.56
CA GLU A 249 20.95 -15.97 0.84
C GLU A 249 20.78 -15.48 2.29
N ALA A 250 21.28 -16.24 3.28
CA ALA A 250 21.19 -15.89 4.70
C ALA A 250 21.86 -14.53 5.00
N ALA A 251 23.07 -14.31 4.50
CA ALA A 251 23.77 -13.05 4.69
C ALA A 251 23.07 -11.85 4.03
N THR A 252 22.42 -12.07 2.87
CA THR A 252 21.67 -11.03 2.17
C THR A 252 20.36 -10.72 2.90
N LEU A 253 19.65 -11.74 3.40
CA LEU A 253 18.44 -11.57 4.21
C LEU A 253 18.73 -10.81 5.51
N GLU A 254 19.86 -11.11 6.16
CA GLU A 254 20.30 -10.38 7.35
C GLU A 254 20.52 -8.90 7.05
N ARG A 255 21.22 -8.57 5.96
CA ARG A 255 21.43 -7.17 5.54
C ARG A 255 20.10 -6.47 5.23
N LEU A 256 19.20 -7.11 4.49
CA LEU A 256 17.88 -6.57 4.17
C LEU A 256 17.04 -6.36 5.44
N SER A 257 17.14 -7.25 6.41
CA SER A 257 16.42 -7.10 7.69
C SER A 257 16.90 -5.90 8.52
N GLN A 258 18.15 -5.48 8.35
CA GLN A 258 18.76 -4.33 9.02
C GLN A 258 18.57 -3.02 8.24
N ALA A 259 18.04 -3.06 7.02
CA ALA A 259 17.89 -1.91 6.12
C ALA A 259 16.66 -1.02 6.47
N LYS A 260 16.30 -0.90 7.76
CA LYS A 260 15.17 -0.05 8.19
C LYS A 260 15.41 1.43 7.86
N GLU A 261 16.65 1.89 8.00
CA GLU A 261 17.00 3.28 7.68
C GLU A 261 16.90 3.54 6.18
N ASP A 262 17.36 2.60 5.34
CA ASP A 262 17.22 2.70 3.88
C ASP A 262 15.73 2.76 3.47
N LEU A 263 14.86 1.97 4.12
CA LEU A 263 13.42 2.04 3.89
C LEU A 263 12.84 3.41 4.26
N ASN A 264 13.25 3.97 5.40
CA ASN A 264 12.80 5.29 5.83
C ASN A 264 13.26 6.37 4.82
N GLN A 265 14.50 6.30 4.38
CA GLN A 265 15.04 7.22 3.38
C GLN A 265 14.30 7.11 2.03
N LEU A 266 13.96 5.90 1.58
CA LEU A 266 13.13 5.70 0.38
C LEU A 266 11.73 6.33 0.55
N LYS A 267 11.11 6.19 1.73
CA LYS A 267 9.81 6.81 2.03
C LYS A 267 9.92 8.35 2.04
N TYR A 268 10.96 8.91 2.61
CA TYR A 268 11.21 10.36 2.56
C TYR A 268 11.43 10.88 1.13
N GLN A 269 12.18 10.13 0.31
CA GLN A 269 12.36 10.48 -1.10
C GLN A 269 11.04 10.40 -1.88
N LEU A 270 10.19 9.42 -1.59
CA LEU A 270 8.87 9.31 -2.19
C LEU A 270 7.99 10.52 -1.83
N ASP A 271 7.92 10.89 -0.55
CA ASP A 271 7.15 12.05 -0.11
C ASP A 271 7.67 13.34 -0.73
N TYR A 272 8.99 13.46 -0.89
CA TYR A 272 9.61 14.60 -1.59
C TYR A 272 9.23 14.65 -3.08
N VAL A 273 9.29 13.52 -3.79
CA VAL A 273 8.90 13.42 -5.20
C VAL A 273 7.42 13.76 -5.37
N LEU A 274 6.55 13.28 -4.48
CA LEU A 274 5.12 13.63 -4.46
C LEU A 274 4.91 15.13 -4.22
N SER A 275 5.67 15.73 -3.31
CA SER A 275 5.66 17.17 -3.05
C SER A 275 6.08 17.99 -4.29
N LEU A 276 7.12 17.52 -5.00
CA LEU A 276 7.53 18.12 -6.28
C LEU A 276 6.44 17.96 -7.35
N GLY A 277 5.83 16.78 -7.46
CA GLY A 277 4.73 16.49 -8.38
C GLY A 277 3.56 17.46 -8.20
N ALA A 278 3.11 17.62 -6.95
CA ALA A 278 2.03 18.56 -6.61
C ALA A 278 2.37 20.01 -7.00
N ARG A 279 3.64 20.43 -6.84
CA ARG A 279 4.07 21.77 -7.30
C ARG A 279 4.06 21.89 -8.82
N GLU A 280 4.49 20.87 -9.56
CA GLU A 280 4.44 20.90 -11.03
C GLU A 280 3.01 20.84 -11.55
N GLU A 281 2.11 20.11 -10.91
CA GLU A 281 0.68 20.10 -11.23
C GLU A 281 0.06 21.48 -10.99
N ALA A 282 0.36 22.11 -9.84
CA ALA A 282 -0.10 23.46 -9.54
C ALA A 282 0.32 24.49 -10.59
N LYS A 283 1.52 24.37 -11.19
CA LYS A 283 1.96 25.24 -12.29
C LYS A 283 1.03 25.18 -13.51
N GLY A 284 0.44 24.02 -13.76
CA GLY A 284 -0.54 23.83 -14.85
C GLY A 284 -1.82 24.64 -14.65
N SER A 285 -2.18 24.92 -13.39
CA SER A 285 -3.37 25.68 -13.01
C SER A 285 -3.15 27.19 -12.97
N LEU A 286 -1.91 27.67 -13.19
CA LEU A 286 -1.56 29.10 -13.12
C LEU A 286 -1.63 29.75 -14.49
N ALA A 287 -2.17 30.98 -14.56
CA ALA A 287 -2.08 31.80 -15.75
C ALA A 287 -0.70 32.43 -15.85
N SER A 288 0.01 32.25 -16.95
CA SER A 288 1.37 32.80 -17.13
C SER A 288 1.58 33.48 -18.47
N THR A 289 2.28 34.59 -18.43
CA THR A 289 2.83 35.30 -19.60
C THR A 289 4.36 35.12 -19.62
N ALA A 290 5.04 35.79 -20.56
CA ALA A 290 6.51 35.77 -20.61
C ALA A 290 7.18 36.32 -19.33
N HIS A 291 6.53 37.27 -18.63
CA HIS A 291 7.12 37.98 -17.50
C HIS A 291 6.38 37.85 -16.18
N LEU A 292 5.09 37.58 -16.21
CA LEU A 292 4.21 37.55 -15.04
C LEU A 292 3.45 36.24 -14.94
N VAL A 293 3.20 35.84 -13.71
CA VAL A 293 2.33 34.69 -13.35
C VAL A 293 1.22 35.21 -12.47
N ALA A 294 0.00 34.74 -12.72
CA ALA A 294 -1.15 34.97 -11.88
C ALA A 294 -1.63 33.62 -11.29
N LEU A 295 -1.95 33.66 -10.01
CA LEU A 295 -2.51 32.60 -9.24
C LEU A 295 -3.79 33.07 -8.56
N GLU A 296 -4.85 32.30 -8.67
CA GLU A 296 -6.06 32.48 -7.87
C GLU A 296 -6.31 31.29 -6.96
N GLY A 297 -6.97 31.56 -5.86
CA GLY A 297 -7.23 30.50 -4.88
C GLY A 297 -8.12 30.97 -3.73
N TRP A 298 -8.26 30.08 -2.77
CA TRP A 298 -9.05 30.28 -1.57
C TRP A 298 -8.18 30.18 -0.33
N ILE A 299 -8.42 31.09 0.62
CA ILE A 299 -7.76 31.09 1.93
C ILE A 299 -8.77 31.30 3.05
N GLU A 300 -8.56 30.62 4.17
CA GLU A 300 -9.33 30.90 5.38
C GLU A 300 -9.01 32.31 5.90
N THR A 301 -10.06 33.09 6.19
CA THR A 301 -9.90 34.49 6.64
C THR A 301 -8.98 34.63 7.86
N SER A 302 -8.97 33.62 8.75
CA SER A 302 -8.13 33.60 9.94
C SER A 302 -6.62 33.44 9.64
N GLN A 303 -6.26 32.91 8.48
CA GLN A 303 -4.86 32.67 8.06
C GLN A 303 -4.31 33.75 7.14
N LEU A 304 -5.18 34.62 6.62
CA LEU A 304 -4.82 35.61 5.64
C LEU A 304 -3.72 36.58 6.10
N GLU A 305 -3.83 37.10 7.33
CA GLU A 305 -2.84 38.06 7.84
C GLU A 305 -1.47 37.42 8.07
N ALA A 306 -1.43 36.16 8.47
CA ALA A 306 -0.18 35.40 8.59
C ALA A 306 0.47 35.20 7.21
N LEU A 307 -0.33 34.81 6.20
CA LEU A 307 0.16 34.70 4.81
C LEU A 307 0.68 36.02 4.27
N LYS A 308 -0.05 37.14 4.45
CA LYS A 308 0.41 38.48 4.03
C LYS A 308 1.76 38.82 4.64
N ALA A 309 1.91 38.62 5.96
CA ALA A 309 3.16 38.91 6.67
C ALA A 309 4.32 38.11 6.14
N LYS A 310 4.08 36.81 5.85
CA LYS A 310 5.09 35.90 5.31
C LYS A 310 5.51 36.32 3.88
N LEU A 311 4.56 36.51 2.98
CA LEU A 311 4.84 36.91 1.61
C LEU A 311 5.56 38.28 1.55
N GLN A 312 5.18 39.23 2.39
CA GLN A 312 5.87 40.50 2.51
C GLN A 312 7.32 40.35 2.99
N LYS A 313 7.58 39.40 3.91
CA LYS A 313 8.93 39.12 4.42
C LYS A 313 9.81 38.44 3.37
N GLU A 314 9.27 37.48 2.64
CA GLU A 314 10.02 36.65 1.69
C GLU A 314 10.20 37.36 0.33
N PHE A 315 9.17 38.03 -0.18
CA PHE A 315 9.15 38.60 -1.54
C PHE A 315 9.07 40.14 -1.58
N GLY A 316 8.84 40.76 -0.44
CA GLY A 316 8.72 42.23 -0.37
C GLY A 316 7.58 42.73 -1.27
N ASN A 317 7.90 43.75 -2.11
CA ASN A 317 6.93 44.36 -3.03
C ASN A 317 6.86 43.66 -4.41
N GLN A 318 7.52 42.54 -4.60
CA GLN A 318 7.55 41.83 -5.90
C GLN A 318 6.30 40.95 -6.11
N VAL A 319 5.57 40.66 -5.05
CA VAL A 319 4.31 39.91 -5.09
C VAL A 319 3.17 40.85 -4.76
N VAL A 320 2.23 40.98 -5.68
CA VAL A 320 0.99 41.73 -5.46
C VAL A 320 -0.08 40.75 -5.02
N LEU A 321 -0.58 40.93 -3.80
CA LEU A 321 -1.64 40.13 -3.22
C LEU A 321 -2.92 40.99 -3.14
N GLN A 322 -3.98 40.54 -3.76
CA GLN A 322 -5.33 41.08 -3.66
C GLN A 322 -6.26 40.04 -3.03
N THR A 323 -7.18 40.49 -2.20
CA THR A 323 -8.17 39.64 -1.57
C THR A 323 -9.54 40.30 -1.70
N ARG A 324 -10.56 39.47 -1.91
CA ARG A 324 -11.96 39.89 -1.93
C ARG A 324 -12.84 38.88 -1.20
N GLU A 325 -14.00 39.36 -0.76
CA GLU A 325 -15.01 38.46 -0.20
C GLU A 325 -15.59 37.56 -1.30
N VAL A 326 -16.05 36.38 -0.88
CA VAL A 326 -16.69 35.39 -1.75
C VAL A 326 -18.01 35.96 -2.29
N THR A 327 -18.19 35.92 -3.60
CA THR A 327 -19.46 36.35 -4.26
C THR A 327 -20.45 35.16 -4.30
N GLN A 328 -21.74 35.46 -4.52
CA GLN A 328 -22.76 34.40 -4.59
C GLN A 328 -22.55 33.42 -5.75
N GLU A 329 -21.97 33.90 -6.86
CA GLU A 329 -21.70 33.11 -8.05
C GLU A 329 -20.61 32.05 -7.80
N GLU A 330 -19.75 32.30 -6.83
CA GLU A 330 -18.61 31.45 -6.49
C GLU A 330 -18.90 30.41 -5.39
N TRP A 331 -20.05 30.49 -4.73
CA TRP A 331 -20.37 29.66 -3.56
C TRP A 331 -20.20 28.15 -3.78
N ASP A 332 -20.44 27.67 -4.98
CA ASP A 332 -20.30 26.24 -5.31
C ASP A 332 -18.84 25.81 -5.52
N GLN A 333 -17.93 26.76 -5.68
CA GLN A 333 -16.49 26.50 -5.94
C GLN A 333 -15.64 26.70 -4.68
N VAL A 334 -16.19 27.30 -3.64
CA VAL A 334 -15.46 27.58 -2.39
C VAL A 334 -15.20 26.28 -1.62
N PRO A 335 -13.96 25.99 -1.22
CA PRO A 335 -13.66 24.82 -0.40
C PRO A 335 -14.30 24.94 0.98
N ILE A 336 -14.81 23.82 1.49
CA ILE A 336 -15.47 23.76 2.77
C ILE A 336 -14.51 23.25 3.83
N LYS A 337 -14.27 24.05 4.86
CA LYS A 337 -13.54 23.68 6.05
C LYS A 337 -14.43 23.81 7.27
N LEU A 338 -14.75 22.68 7.90
CA LEU A 338 -15.53 22.65 9.13
C LEU A 338 -14.64 23.00 10.32
N LYS A 339 -15.20 23.75 11.28
CA LYS A 339 -14.52 24.16 12.51
C LYS A 339 -15.48 24.01 13.67
N ASN A 340 -15.55 22.80 14.17
CA ASN A 340 -16.41 22.44 15.28
C ASN A 340 -15.63 22.38 16.61
N ASN A 341 -16.37 22.37 17.73
CA ASN A 341 -15.78 22.18 19.04
C ASN A 341 -15.34 20.71 19.23
N ALA A 342 -14.52 20.45 20.24
CA ALA A 342 -13.95 19.13 20.50
C ALA A 342 -14.96 18.00 20.72
N LEU A 343 -16.22 18.29 21.08
CA LEU A 343 -17.28 17.30 21.25
C LEU A 343 -18.01 16.99 19.93
N VAL A 344 -18.11 17.97 19.05
CA VAL A 344 -18.81 17.85 17.76
C VAL A 344 -17.87 17.44 16.64
N GLU A 345 -16.61 17.89 16.67
CA GLU A 345 -15.56 17.59 15.69
C GLU A 345 -15.48 16.10 15.29
N PRO A 346 -15.54 15.12 16.23
CA PRO A 346 -15.48 13.71 15.86
C PRO A 346 -16.65 13.25 14.98
N PHE A 347 -17.81 13.93 15.08
CA PHE A 347 -19.01 13.61 14.29
C PHE A 347 -18.97 14.21 12.87
N GLU A 348 -17.99 15.08 12.55
CA GLU A 348 -17.75 15.53 11.17
C GLU A 348 -17.52 14.34 10.24
N LEU A 349 -16.94 13.24 10.76
CA LEU A 349 -16.80 11.98 10.01
C LEU A 349 -18.13 11.51 9.41
N VAL A 350 -19.22 11.62 10.16
CA VAL A 350 -20.55 11.21 9.67
C VAL A 350 -21.05 12.17 8.60
N THR A 351 -20.83 13.48 8.80
CA THR A 351 -21.20 14.50 7.82
C THR A 351 -20.40 14.34 6.51
N GLU A 352 -19.09 14.12 6.61
CA GLU A 352 -18.19 13.87 5.47
C GLU A 352 -18.57 12.61 4.67
N MET A 353 -19.06 11.55 5.35
CA MET A 353 -19.52 10.32 4.68
C MET A 353 -20.76 10.54 3.81
N TYR A 354 -21.63 11.46 4.15
CA TYR A 354 -22.83 11.75 3.37
C TYR A 354 -22.56 12.83 2.31
N ALA A 355 -22.29 14.04 2.72
CA ALA A 355 -21.86 15.16 1.90
C ALA A 355 -21.50 16.34 2.80
N LEU A 356 -20.43 17.06 2.43
CA LEU A 356 -20.14 18.35 3.07
C LEU A 356 -21.23 19.38 2.71
N PRO A 357 -21.60 20.25 3.66
CA PRO A 357 -22.54 21.34 3.38
C PRO A 357 -21.90 22.32 2.35
N LYS A 358 -22.73 22.99 1.55
CA LYS A 358 -22.25 24.06 0.69
C LYS A 358 -21.87 25.30 1.51
N TYR A 359 -21.05 26.21 0.93
CA TYR A 359 -20.52 27.37 1.65
C TYR A 359 -21.58 28.28 2.28
N TYR A 360 -22.72 28.44 1.63
CA TYR A 360 -23.86 29.22 2.13
C TYR A 360 -24.78 28.48 3.11
N GLU A 361 -24.58 27.18 3.28
CA GLU A 361 -25.39 26.35 4.18
C GLU A 361 -24.92 26.48 5.63
N LYS A 362 -25.77 26.04 6.55
CA LYS A 362 -25.37 25.84 7.93
C LYS A 362 -24.82 24.44 8.09
N ASP A 363 -23.73 24.33 8.83
CA ASP A 363 -23.18 23.01 9.19
C ASP A 363 -24.23 22.18 9.97
N PRO A 364 -24.63 21.01 9.46
CA PRO A 364 -25.57 20.14 10.14
C PRO A 364 -24.91 19.33 11.27
N THR A 365 -23.58 19.28 11.33
CA THR A 365 -22.81 18.41 12.24
C THR A 365 -23.20 18.57 13.71
N PRO A 366 -23.40 19.76 14.27
CA PRO A 366 -23.81 19.91 15.68
C PRO A 366 -25.16 19.22 15.99
N ILE A 367 -26.11 19.29 15.05
CA ILE A 367 -27.42 18.67 15.20
C ILE A 367 -27.32 17.16 14.96
N VAL A 368 -26.62 16.76 13.90
CA VAL A 368 -26.36 15.34 13.61
C VAL A 368 -25.66 14.68 14.79
N SER A 369 -24.67 15.33 15.40
CA SER A 369 -23.94 14.78 16.55
C SER A 369 -24.86 14.48 17.74
N LEU A 370 -25.80 15.37 18.04
CA LEU A 370 -26.74 15.18 19.11
C LEU A 370 -27.65 13.96 18.87
N PHE A 371 -28.28 13.91 17.68
CA PHE A 371 -29.18 12.79 17.34
C PHE A 371 -28.41 11.48 17.22
N TYR A 372 -27.25 11.49 16.59
CA TYR A 372 -26.43 10.29 16.43
C TYR A 372 -25.96 9.73 17.77
N PHE A 373 -25.53 10.61 18.69
CA PHE A 373 -25.18 10.24 20.06
C PHE A 373 -26.34 9.56 20.78
N VAL A 374 -27.53 10.16 20.74
CA VAL A 374 -28.72 9.63 21.40
C VAL A 374 -29.17 8.30 20.79
N PHE A 375 -29.32 8.24 19.47
CA PHE A 375 -29.78 7.03 18.78
C PHE A 375 -28.83 5.86 18.91
N PHE A 376 -27.55 6.08 18.75
CA PHE A 376 -26.56 5.03 18.88
C PHE A 376 -26.57 4.45 20.31
N GLY A 377 -26.62 5.33 21.28
CA GLY A 377 -26.75 4.92 22.69
C GLY A 377 -28.00 4.11 22.95
N MET A 378 -29.17 4.56 22.48
CA MET A 378 -30.46 3.84 22.62
C MET A 378 -30.46 2.47 21.95
N MET A 379 -29.80 2.38 20.78
CA MET A 379 -29.78 1.14 20.00
C MET A 379 -28.98 0.04 20.68
N VAL A 380 -27.83 0.35 21.27
CA VAL A 380 -26.95 -0.62 21.93
C VAL A 380 -27.29 -0.75 23.43
N ALA A 381 -27.46 0.35 24.11
CA ALA A 381 -27.99 0.54 25.48
C ALA A 381 -27.50 -0.51 26.51
N ASP A 382 -26.20 -0.63 26.70
CA ASP A 382 -25.61 -1.58 27.66
C ASP A 382 -24.41 -0.94 28.39
N ILE A 383 -24.45 -0.98 29.72
CA ILE A 383 -23.38 -0.37 30.54
C ILE A 383 -22.04 -1.04 30.30
N GLY A 384 -22.02 -2.39 30.27
CA GLY A 384 -20.77 -3.15 30.13
C GLY A 384 -20.06 -2.90 28.80
N TYR A 385 -20.80 -3.01 27.69
CA TYR A 385 -20.29 -2.72 26.37
C TYR A 385 -19.91 -1.24 26.19
N GLY A 386 -20.71 -0.31 26.73
CA GLY A 386 -20.41 1.11 26.69
C GLY A 386 -19.14 1.47 27.44
N LEU A 387 -18.94 0.95 28.66
CA LEU A 387 -17.72 1.13 29.42
C LEU A 387 -16.50 0.48 28.72
N LEU A 388 -16.67 -0.72 28.20
CA LEU A 388 -15.61 -1.42 27.48
C LEU A 388 -15.15 -0.61 26.27
N LEU A 389 -16.08 -0.11 25.47
CA LEU A 389 -15.78 0.72 24.29
C LEU A 389 -15.09 2.02 24.69
N THR A 390 -15.62 2.72 25.70
CA THR A 390 -15.05 3.98 26.20
C THR A 390 -13.63 3.78 26.75
N LEU A 391 -13.44 2.76 27.60
CA LEU A 391 -12.14 2.47 28.18
C LEU A 391 -11.11 2.01 27.13
N ALA A 392 -11.51 1.13 26.21
CA ALA A 392 -10.62 0.65 25.15
C ALA A 392 -10.15 1.79 24.24
N THR A 393 -11.09 2.64 23.77
CA THR A 393 -10.77 3.77 22.90
C THR A 393 -10.04 4.89 23.65
N GLY A 394 -10.40 5.18 24.90
CA GLY A 394 -9.74 6.15 25.76
C GLY A 394 -8.29 5.73 26.10
N LEU A 395 -8.08 4.45 26.43
CA LEU A 395 -6.74 3.90 26.63
C LEU A 395 -5.91 3.93 25.34
N ALA A 396 -6.54 3.62 24.21
CA ALA A 396 -5.87 3.67 22.91
C ALA A 396 -5.42 5.09 22.57
N LEU A 397 -6.25 6.10 22.78
CA LEU A 397 -5.91 7.51 22.58
C LEU A 397 -4.74 7.97 23.47
N LYS A 398 -4.61 7.40 24.66
CA LYS A 398 -3.55 7.76 25.62
C LYS A 398 -2.27 6.94 25.41
N ALA A 399 -2.41 5.67 25.02
CA ALA A 399 -1.28 4.72 24.96
C ALA A 399 -0.56 4.70 23.60
N PHE A 400 -1.24 5.12 22.53
CA PHE A 400 -0.72 5.03 21.17
C PHE A 400 -0.49 6.41 20.56
N GLN A 401 0.54 6.49 19.73
CA GLN A 401 0.81 7.67 18.91
C GLN A 401 0.08 7.52 17.57
N LEU A 402 -1.09 8.11 17.48
CA LEU A 402 -2.01 7.93 16.37
C LEU A 402 -1.92 9.11 15.39
N ARG A 403 -2.16 8.82 14.12
CA ARG A 403 -2.39 9.87 13.12
C ARG A 403 -3.64 10.68 13.49
N PRO A 404 -3.72 11.98 13.12
CA PRO A 404 -4.86 12.84 13.48
C PRO A 404 -6.23 12.24 13.10
N SER A 405 -6.33 11.64 11.90
CA SER A 405 -7.55 10.98 11.43
C SER A 405 -7.95 9.78 12.29
N ALA A 406 -7.00 8.93 12.67
CA ALA A 406 -7.24 7.80 13.56
C ALA A 406 -7.64 8.25 14.98
N ALA A 407 -7.02 9.32 15.48
CA ALA A 407 -7.37 9.91 16.77
C ALA A 407 -8.79 10.50 16.74
N LYS A 408 -9.20 11.18 15.65
CA LYS A 408 -10.58 11.68 15.44
C LYS A 408 -11.59 10.52 15.48
N ASN A 409 -11.31 9.41 14.78
CA ASN A 409 -12.15 8.22 14.78
C ASN A 409 -12.28 7.59 16.18
N LEU A 410 -11.18 7.47 16.93
CA LEU A 410 -11.23 6.91 18.28
C LEU A 410 -11.97 7.81 19.26
N ARG A 411 -11.87 9.14 19.14
CA ARG A 411 -12.69 10.08 19.91
C ARG A 411 -14.17 9.91 19.63
N PHE A 412 -14.53 9.70 18.35
CA PHE A 412 -15.91 9.40 17.96
C PHE A 412 -16.44 8.15 18.66
N PHE A 413 -15.73 7.03 18.60
CA PHE A 413 -16.16 5.80 19.29
C PHE A 413 -16.12 5.92 20.81
N CYS A 414 -15.22 6.72 21.38
CA CYS A 414 -15.19 7.00 22.80
C CYS A 414 -16.48 7.71 23.26
N LEU A 415 -16.91 8.74 22.51
CA LEU A 415 -18.16 9.45 22.80
C LEU A 415 -19.38 8.55 22.63
N LEU A 416 -19.39 7.70 21.60
CA LEU A 416 -20.47 6.72 21.42
C LEU A 416 -20.51 5.70 22.56
N GLY A 417 -19.35 5.25 23.04
CA GLY A 417 -19.27 4.36 24.20
C GLY A 417 -19.87 4.99 25.48
N ILE A 418 -19.62 6.28 25.70
CA ILE A 418 -20.25 7.04 26.80
C ILE A 418 -21.77 7.05 26.64
N SER A 419 -22.28 7.31 25.43
CA SER A 419 -23.72 7.30 25.17
C SER A 419 -24.36 5.93 25.44
N VAL A 420 -23.70 4.86 24.97
CA VAL A 420 -24.14 3.48 25.20
C VAL A 420 -24.24 3.16 26.70
N ALA A 421 -23.21 3.55 27.47
CA ALA A 421 -23.19 3.35 28.90
C ALA A 421 -24.33 4.14 29.59
N LEU A 422 -24.56 5.41 29.22
CA LEU A 422 -25.65 6.23 29.76
C LEU A 422 -27.03 5.61 29.49
N TRP A 423 -27.29 5.20 28.27
CA TRP A 423 -28.54 4.53 27.91
C TRP A 423 -28.65 3.13 28.52
N GLY A 424 -27.51 2.43 28.71
CA GLY A 424 -27.47 1.19 29.46
C GLY A 424 -27.91 1.34 30.90
N VAL A 425 -27.59 2.46 31.57
CA VAL A 425 -28.12 2.80 32.92
C VAL A 425 -29.62 3.01 32.86
N VAL A 426 -30.15 3.72 31.85
CA VAL A 426 -31.57 3.97 31.69
C VAL A 426 -32.35 2.65 31.48
N TYR A 427 -31.81 1.75 30.66
CA TYR A 427 -32.45 0.47 30.38
C TYR A 427 -32.08 -0.64 31.37
N GLY A 428 -31.13 -0.39 32.27
CA GLY A 428 -30.71 -1.35 33.27
C GLY A 428 -30.05 -2.60 32.66
N SER A 429 -29.29 -2.45 31.59
CA SER A 429 -28.57 -3.57 30.94
C SER A 429 -27.09 -3.52 31.26
N PHE A 430 -26.53 -4.68 31.65
CA PHE A 430 -25.09 -4.86 31.87
C PHE A 430 -24.66 -6.20 31.28
N PHE A 431 -23.93 -6.17 30.18
CA PHE A 431 -23.56 -7.33 29.36
C PHE A 431 -24.76 -8.22 29.00
N GLY A 432 -25.89 -7.59 28.67
CA GLY A 432 -27.13 -8.29 28.33
C GLY A 432 -27.95 -8.82 29.51
N PHE A 433 -27.47 -8.64 30.74
CA PHE A 433 -28.25 -8.98 31.96
C PHE A 433 -29.06 -7.78 32.43
N GLU A 434 -30.34 -8.04 32.80
CA GLU A 434 -31.18 -7.00 33.38
C GLU A 434 -30.80 -6.75 34.84
N MET A 435 -30.63 -5.47 35.17
CA MET A 435 -30.34 -5.00 36.53
C MET A 435 -31.60 -4.55 37.24
N PRO A 436 -31.69 -4.69 38.57
CA PRO A 436 -32.89 -4.35 39.33
C PRO A 436 -33.23 -2.84 39.39
N PHE A 437 -32.33 -1.98 38.88
CA PHE A 437 -32.52 -0.52 38.89
C PHE A 437 -32.95 0.06 37.52
N ALA A 438 -33.37 -0.79 36.56
CA ALA A 438 -33.83 -0.34 35.25
C ALA A 438 -34.96 0.70 35.37
N LEU A 439 -34.78 1.89 34.78
CA LEU A 439 -35.81 2.90 34.66
C LEU A 439 -36.87 2.48 33.62
N ILE A 440 -36.44 1.86 32.54
CA ILE A 440 -37.27 1.33 31.46
C ILE A 440 -36.71 -0.06 31.10
N SER A 441 -37.40 -1.12 31.54
CA SER A 441 -36.97 -2.48 31.23
C SER A 441 -37.21 -2.81 29.75
N THR A 442 -36.23 -3.42 29.08
CA THR A 442 -36.35 -3.84 27.69
C THR A 442 -37.34 -4.97 27.49
N THR A 443 -37.57 -5.79 28.51
CA THR A 443 -38.50 -6.94 28.46
C THR A 443 -39.92 -6.56 28.79
N THR A 444 -40.13 -5.74 29.82
CA THR A 444 -41.51 -5.38 30.27
C THR A 444 -42.05 -4.12 29.60
N ASN A 445 -41.20 -3.18 29.20
CA ASN A 445 -41.58 -1.87 28.66
C ASN A 445 -41.22 -1.71 27.16
N ALA A 446 -41.16 -2.79 26.38
CA ALA A 446 -40.80 -2.76 24.98
C ALA A 446 -41.64 -1.77 24.14
N MET A 447 -42.95 -1.67 24.44
CA MET A 447 -43.84 -0.72 23.77
C MET A 447 -43.45 0.74 24.05
N THR A 448 -43.03 1.05 25.29
CA THR A 448 -42.56 2.40 25.65
C THR A 448 -41.30 2.78 24.90
N ILE A 449 -40.34 1.84 24.75
CA ILE A 449 -39.10 2.04 23.97
C ILE A 449 -39.43 2.26 22.49
N LEU A 450 -40.37 1.47 21.94
CA LEU A 450 -40.84 1.63 20.57
C LEU A 450 -41.42 3.03 20.34
N ILE A 451 -42.35 3.46 21.21
CA ILE A 451 -42.96 4.80 21.10
C ILE A 451 -41.88 5.89 21.22
N LEU A 452 -40.96 5.75 22.19
CA LEU A 452 -39.87 6.70 22.38
C LEU A 452 -38.99 6.82 21.13
N SER A 453 -38.58 5.71 20.52
CA SER A 453 -37.77 5.71 19.31
C SER A 453 -38.49 6.30 18.09
N VAL A 454 -39.83 6.04 17.95
CA VAL A 454 -40.65 6.65 16.91
C VAL A 454 -40.75 8.18 17.09
N VAL A 455 -40.99 8.63 18.34
CA VAL A 455 -41.04 10.08 18.66
C VAL A 455 -39.72 10.74 18.36
N PHE A 456 -38.60 10.17 18.77
CA PHE A 456 -37.25 10.70 18.46
C PHE A 456 -37.03 10.72 16.96
N GLY A 457 -37.38 9.65 16.23
CA GLY A 457 -37.28 9.60 14.78
C GLY A 457 -38.10 10.70 14.09
N PHE A 458 -39.32 10.92 14.55
CA PHE A 458 -40.19 11.98 14.05
C PHE A 458 -39.60 13.38 14.30
N ILE A 459 -39.06 13.61 15.51
CA ILE A 459 -38.39 14.88 15.84
C ILE A 459 -37.19 15.09 14.91
N THR A 460 -36.40 14.06 14.68
CA THR A 460 -35.22 14.14 13.77
C THR A 460 -35.64 14.57 12.36
N VAL A 461 -36.70 13.96 11.83
CA VAL A 461 -37.24 14.31 10.51
C VAL A 461 -37.73 15.75 10.47
N LEU A 462 -38.50 16.18 11.51
CA LEU A 462 -38.97 17.57 11.61
C LEU A 462 -37.80 18.57 11.64
N VAL A 463 -36.75 18.29 12.42
CA VAL A 463 -35.57 19.13 12.49
C VAL A 463 -34.86 19.16 11.15
N GLY A 464 -34.73 18.02 10.47
CA GLY A 464 -34.15 17.95 9.11
C GLY A 464 -34.94 18.79 8.10
N LEU A 465 -36.27 18.67 8.11
CA LEU A 465 -37.15 19.49 7.24
C LEU A 465 -37.04 20.97 7.56
N PHE A 466 -36.97 21.34 8.84
CA PHE A 466 -36.79 22.73 9.27
C PHE A 466 -35.46 23.31 8.76
N LEU A 467 -34.37 22.56 8.89
CA LEU A 467 -33.06 22.96 8.36
C LEU A 467 -33.07 23.11 6.84
N GLY A 468 -33.71 22.15 6.13
CA GLY A 468 -33.91 22.22 4.68
C GLY A 468 -34.75 23.42 4.26
N GLY A 469 -35.81 23.75 5.00
CA GLY A 469 -36.63 24.94 4.80
C GLY A 469 -35.85 26.25 5.00
N MET A 470 -35.01 26.30 6.04
CA MET A 470 -34.14 27.48 6.28
C MET A 470 -33.11 27.70 5.17
N LYS A 471 -32.65 26.64 4.51
CA LYS A 471 -31.75 26.72 3.34
C LYS A 471 -32.46 27.46 2.19
N ASN A 472 -33.68 27.06 1.87
CA ASN A 472 -34.43 27.63 0.74
C ASN A 472 -34.88 29.09 0.95
N VAL A 473 -34.97 29.56 2.19
CA VAL A 473 -35.30 30.96 2.51
C VAL A 473 -34.07 31.89 2.36
N ARG A 474 -32.86 31.35 2.39
CA ARG A 474 -31.61 32.14 2.23
C ARG A 474 -31.12 32.24 0.78
N LEU A 475 -31.59 31.38 -0.08
CA LEU A 475 -31.41 31.46 -1.55
C LEU A 475 -32.42 32.44 -2.14
#